data_82a715ada692464ef64adc678e170f17
#
_entry.id   82a715ada692464ef64adc678e170f17
#
_cell.length_a   1.000
_cell.length_b   1.000
_cell.length_c   1.000
_cell.angle_alpha   90.00
_cell.angle_beta   90.00
_cell.angle_gamma   90.00
#
_symmetry.space_group_name_H-M   'P 1'
#
loop_
_entity.id
_entity.type
_entity.pdbx_description
1 polymer ?
#
loop_
_entity_poly.entity_id
_entity_poly.type
_entity_poly.pdbx_seq_one_letter_code
_entity_poly.pdbx_strand_id
1 'polypeptide(L)'
;MGRGAWLLERLLVRGTAAVVEDAGGRWRRVRLEGVGGLDWKPGHHVRVQVGELSFRAARDLLRTYSVWDYDGDALELLVLGHGEGPGARWAGELQTGAGVMFKAPEGGFTVRESAAGHLFVGEETASVAFGAMMRSLNGPARAVVEVGDPADRLPIEGDVAWLDRGAASAFDSKRLVEAVASLEGLTPGTVAYIAGEAKTCQAVKRHLLHERGWPRRDIVVKPFWTPGRRGMD
;
A
#
# COMPACT_ATOMS: atom_id res chain seq x y z
N MET A 1 25.75 -20.31 -11.04
CA MET A 1 24.58 -19.96 -10.18
C MET A 1 24.78 -20.55 -8.80
N GLY A 2 24.82 -19.72 -7.75
CA GLY A 2 25.09 -20.20 -6.39
C GLY A 2 23.86 -20.90 -5.78
N ARG A 3 24.09 -21.91 -4.96
CA ARG A 3 23.06 -22.72 -4.26
C ARG A 3 22.00 -21.89 -3.52
N GLY A 4 22.33 -20.69 -3.07
CA GLY A 4 21.37 -19.79 -2.38
C GLY A 4 20.40 -19.07 -3.29
N ALA A 5 20.75 -18.74 -4.53
CA ALA A 5 19.85 -18.10 -5.48
C ALA A 5 18.74 -19.09 -5.92
N TRP A 6 19.09 -20.35 -6.16
CA TRP A 6 18.14 -21.41 -6.51
C TRP A 6 17.10 -21.69 -5.40
N LEU A 7 17.50 -21.63 -4.11
CA LEU A 7 16.57 -21.79 -2.98
C LEU A 7 15.58 -20.62 -2.86
N LEU A 8 16.04 -19.39 -3.10
CA LEU A 8 15.17 -18.20 -3.10
C LEU A 8 14.17 -18.22 -4.25
N GLU A 9 14.60 -18.64 -5.45
CA GLU A 9 13.70 -18.76 -6.60
C GLU A 9 12.55 -19.76 -6.38
N ARG A 10 12.76 -20.83 -5.60
CA ARG A 10 11.69 -21.81 -5.26
C ARG A 10 10.63 -21.26 -4.30
N LEU A 11 10.91 -20.16 -3.61
CA LEU A 11 10.00 -19.48 -2.69
C LEU A 11 9.24 -18.33 -3.35
N LEU A 12 9.53 -18.05 -4.63
CA LEU A 12 8.89 -16.98 -5.39
C LEU A 12 7.80 -17.55 -6.30
N VAL A 13 6.67 -16.86 -6.31
CA VAL A 13 5.61 -17.04 -7.30
C VAL A 13 6.09 -16.43 -8.62
N ARG A 14 5.77 -17.08 -9.74
CA ARG A 14 6.04 -16.57 -11.09
C ARG A 14 4.72 -16.23 -11.75
N GLY A 15 4.58 -15.01 -12.23
CA GLY A 15 3.46 -14.56 -13.04
C GLY A 15 3.96 -13.92 -14.33
N THR A 16 3.05 -13.72 -15.26
CA THR A 16 3.27 -12.97 -16.49
C THR A 16 2.54 -11.64 -16.41
N ALA A 17 3.22 -10.54 -16.71
CA ALA A 17 2.59 -9.22 -16.81
C ALA A 17 1.68 -9.17 -18.05
N ALA A 18 0.41 -9.53 -17.90
CA ALA A 18 -0.57 -9.54 -18.98
C ALA A 18 -1.01 -8.14 -19.39
N VAL A 19 -1.09 -7.23 -18.42
CA VAL A 19 -1.40 -5.81 -18.64
C VAL A 19 -0.36 -4.96 -17.94
N VAL A 20 0.19 -3.97 -18.65
CA VAL A 20 1.04 -2.92 -18.11
C VAL A 20 0.64 -1.62 -18.77
N GLU A 21 -0.04 -0.74 -18.04
CA GLU A 21 -0.62 0.49 -18.56
C GLU A 21 -0.57 1.64 -17.56
N ASP A 22 -0.74 2.87 -18.03
CA ASP A 22 -0.88 4.02 -17.18
C ASP A 22 -2.28 4.04 -16.56
N ALA A 23 -2.36 4.27 -15.25
CA ALA A 23 -3.62 4.26 -14.48
C ALA A 23 -4.03 5.66 -13.97
N GLY A 24 -3.49 6.71 -14.58
CA GLY A 24 -3.68 8.10 -14.19
C GLY A 24 -2.60 8.62 -13.24
N GLY A 25 -2.31 9.93 -13.31
CA GLY A 25 -1.26 10.55 -12.53
C GLY A 25 0.08 9.85 -12.69
N ARG A 26 0.66 9.47 -11.56
CA ARG A 26 1.92 8.70 -11.50
C ARG A 26 1.71 7.20 -11.33
N TRP A 27 0.48 6.69 -11.42
CA TRP A 27 0.18 5.28 -11.22
C TRP A 27 0.38 4.46 -12.48
N ARG A 28 0.95 3.27 -12.30
CA ARG A 28 1.06 2.25 -13.32
C ARG A 28 0.34 0.99 -12.87
N ARG A 29 -0.59 0.52 -13.67
CA ARG A 29 -1.32 -0.72 -13.45
C ARG A 29 -0.54 -1.88 -14.02
N VAL A 30 -0.36 -2.92 -13.20
CA VAL A 30 0.29 -4.18 -13.59
C VAL A 30 -0.64 -5.33 -13.20
N ARG A 31 -1.14 -6.06 -14.19
CA ARG A 31 -1.91 -7.29 -13.96
C ARG A 31 -1.04 -8.50 -14.24
N LEU A 32 -0.88 -9.36 -13.24
CA LEU A 32 -0.08 -10.57 -13.31
C LEU A 32 -1.01 -11.78 -13.44
N GLU A 33 -0.88 -12.54 -14.52
CA GLU A 33 -1.60 -13.78 -14.77
C GLU A 33 -0.75 -15.03 -14.47
N GLY A 34 -1.42 -16.21 -14.37
CA GLY A 34 -0.76 -17.47 -14.05
C GLY A 34 -0.35 -17.59 -12.58
N VAL A 35 -1.06 -16.91 -11.70
CA VAL A 35 -0.75 -16.82 -10.25
C VAL A 35 -1.92 -17.34 -9.39
N GLY A 36 -2.66 -18.32 -9.89
CA GLY A 36 -3.79 -18.91 -9.18
C GLY A 36 -3.44 -19.54 -7.83
N GLY A 37 -4.44 -19.59 -6.93
CA GLY A 37 -4.33 -20.26 -5.62
C GLY A 37 -3.54 -19.50 -4.57
N LEU A 38 -3.39 -18.19 -4.68
CA LEU A 38 -2.76 -17.37 -3.65
C LEU A 38 -3.71 -17.15 -2.47
N ASP A 39 -3.20 -17.25 -1.24
CA ASP A 39 -3.93 -16.84 -0.03
C ASP A 39 -3.79 -15.32 0.13
N TRP A 40 -4.71 -14.58 -0.48
CA TRP A 40 -4.75 -13.13 -0.41
C TRP A 40 -5.92 -12.63 0.43
N LYS A 41 -5.67 -11.54 1.15
CA LYS A 41 -6.69 -10.75 1.85
C LYS A 41 -6.49 -9.27 1.55
N PRO A 42 -7.57 -8.46 1.45
CA PRO A 42 -7.46 -7.01 1.32
C PRO A 42 -6.55 -6.40 2.38
N GLY A 43 -5.54 -5.63 1.91
CA GLY A 43 -4.48 -5.06 2.75
C GLY A 43 -3.17 -5.85 2.77
N HIS A 44 -3.14 -7.09 2.22
CA HIS A 44 -1.89 -7.80 1.97
C HIS A 44 -1.02 -7.09 0.93
N HIS A 45 0.26 -7.37 0.99
CA HIS A 45 1.26 -6.90 0.04
C HIS A 45 2.07 -8.07 -0.52
N VAL A 46 2.70 -7.85 -1.65
CA VAL A 46 3.70 -8.74 -2.25
C VAL A 46 5.06 -8.07 -2.25
N ARG A 47 6.13 -8.87 -2.29
CA ARG A 47 7.50 -8.37 -2.48
C ARG A 47 7.98 -8.78 -3.85
N VAL A 48 7.96 -7.84 -4.78
CA VAL A 48 8.32 -8.04 -6.18
C VAL A 48 9.83 -7.92 -6.34
N GLN A 49 10.41 -8.82 -7.11
CA GLN A 49 11.80 -8.76 -7.55
C GLN A 49 11.94 -7.71 -8.66
N VAL A 50 12.67 -6.63 -8.40
CA VAL A 50 12.83 -5.48 -9.31
C VAL A 50 14.21 -5.38 -9.95
N GLY A 51 14.98 -6.46 -9.99
CA GLY A 51 16.30 -6.51 -10.59
C GLY A 51 16.85 -7.92 -10.62
N GLU A 52 18.03 -8.12 -11.24
CA GLU A 52 18.68 -9.41 -11.32
C GLU A 52 19.17 -9.90 -9.96
N LEU A 53 18.88 -11.15 -9.60
CA LEU A 53 19.32 -11.79 -8.36
C LEU A 53 20.85 -11.95 -8.36
N SER A 54 21.55 -11.04 -7.70
CA SER A 54 22.94 -11.25 -7.33
C SER A 54 23.04 -11.64 -5.85
N PHE A 55 23.95 -12.56 -5.54
CA PHE A 55 24.09 -13.14 -4.18
C PHE A 55 24.37 -12.12 -3.05
N ARG A 56 24.83 -10.90 -3.40
CA ARG A 56 25.15 -9.83 -2.45
C ARG A 56 24.02 -8.82 -2.22
N ALA A 57 22.96 -8.84 -3.03
CA ALA A 57 21.93 -7.80 -3.05
C ALA A 57 20.49 -8.33 -2.99
N ALA A 58 20.25 -9.59 -2.59
CA ALA A 58 18.92 -10.21 -2.64
C ALA A 58 17.84 -9.43 -1.85
N ARG A 59 18.21 -8.77 -0.75
CA ARG A 59 17.29 -7.91 0.01
C ARG A 59 17.04 -6.56 -0.67
N ASP A 60 18.05 -6.02 -1.36
CA ASP A 60 17.95 -4.72 -2.06
C ASP A 60 17.14 -4.79 -3.35
N LEU A 61 16.80 -6.00 -3.82
CA LEU A 61 16.09 -6.23 -5.07
C LEU A 61 14.60 -6.54 -4.89
N LEU A 62 14.11 -6.68 -3.67
CA LEU A 62 12.70 -6.85 -3.39
C LEU A 62 12.07 -5.50 -3.05
N ARG A 63 10.94 -5.20 -3.68
CA ARG A 63 10.13 -4.02 -3.36
C ARG A 63 8.73 -4.44 -2.98
N THR A 64 8.23 -3.85 -1.91
CA THR A 64 6.93 -4.14 -1.35
C THR A 64 5.88 -3.29 -2.04
N TYR A 65 4.84 -3.95 -2.56
CA TYR A 65 3.67 -3.32 -3.17
C TYR A 65 2.41 -3.88 -2.56
N SER A 66 1.50 -3.02 -2.15
CA SER A 66 0.16 -3.43 -1.75
C SER A 66 -0.56 -4.04 -2.95
N VAL A 67 -1.31 -5.11 -2.74
CA VAL A 67 -2.14 -5.71 -3.78
C VAL A 67 -3.42 -4.89 -3.90
N TRP A 68 -3.72 -4.46 -5.14
CA TRP A 68 -4.96 -3.73 -5.44
C TRP A 68 -6.14 -4.69 -5.49
N ASP A 69 -5.97 -5.81 -6.22
CA ASP A 69 -7.02 -6.81 -6.37
C ASP A 69 -6.44 -8.19 -6.67
N TYR A 70 -7.22 -9.23 -6.41
CA TYR A 70 -6.93 -10.61 -6.77
C TYR A 70 -8.24 -11.37 -6.99
N ASP A 71 -8.46 -11.83 -8.22
CA ASP A 71 -9.71 -12.50 -8.62
C ASP A 71 -9.67 -14.04 -8.48
N GLY A 72 -8.61 -14.58 -7.90
CA GLY A 72 -8.37 -16.02 -7.74
C GLY A 72 -7.41 -16.61 -8.77
N ASP A 73 -7.16 -15.92 -9.88
CA ASP A 73 -6.27 -16.36 -10.97
C ASP A 73 -5.24 -15.29 -11.37
N ALA A 74 -5.61 -14.02 -11.29
CA ALA A 74 -4.72 -12.90 -11.60
C ALA A 74 -4.63 -11.89 -10.45
N LEU A 75 -3.43 -11.34 -10.25
CA LEU A 75 -3.11 -10.38 -9.20
C LEU A 75 -2.84 -9.01 -9.84
N GLU A 76 -3.44 -7.97 -9.26
CA GLU A 76 -3.31 -6.60 -9.74
C GLU A 76 -2.54 -5.72 -8.76
N LEU A 77 -1.58 -4.99 -9.30
CA LEU A 77 -0.79 -3.99 -8.59
C LEU A 77 -1.04 -2.61 -9.21
N LEU A 78 -1.13 -1.60 -8.35
CA LEU A 78 -0.99 -0.21 -8.73
C LEU A 78 0.33 0.31 -8.15
N VAL A 79 1.26 0.64 -9.04
CA VAL A 79 2.62 1.04 -8.68
C VAL A 79 2.77 2.54 -8.87
N LEU A 80 3.05 3.26 -7.79
CA LEU A 80 3.31 4.69 -7.84
C LEU A 80 4.71 4.95 -8.38
N GLY A 81 4.81 5.62 -9.51
CA GLY A 81 6.07 6.07 -10.09
C GLY A 81 6.58 7.31 -9.36
N HIS A 82 7.56 7.15 -8.48
CA HIS A 82 8.19 8.25 -7.77
C HIS A 82 9.70 8.07 -7.67
N GLY A 83 10.44 9.15 -7.93
CA GLY A 83 11.90 9.14 -7.85
C GLY A 83 12.58 8.23 -8.87
N GLU A 84 13.86 7.94 -8.64
CA GLU A 84 14.73 7.15 -9.52
C GLU A 84 15.13 5.79 -8.89
N GLY A 85 14.37 5.34 -7.91
CA GLY A 85 14.65 4.10 -7.20
C GLY A 85 14.46 2.84 -8.06
N PRO A 86 15.01 1.67 -7.64
CA PRO A 86 14.89 0.43 -8.40
C PRO A 86 13.44 0.03 -8.71
N GLY A 87 12.51 0.32 -7.81
CA GLY A 87 11.08 0.03 -8.01
C GLY A 87 10.45 0.90 -9.09
N ALA A 88 10.76 2.21 -9.11
CA ALA A 88 10.27 3.13 -10.13
C ALA A 88 10.82 2.77 -11.52
N ARG A 89 12.12 2.44 -11.61
CA ARG A 89 12.72 1.97 -12.86
C ARG A 89 12.07 0.69 -13.36
N TRP A 90 11.96 -0.32 -12.48
CA TRP A 90 11.29 -1.58 -12.81
C TRP A 90 9.87 -1.35 -13.36
N ALA A 91 9.06 -0.55 -12.68
CA ALA A 91 7.70 -0.26 -13.12
C ALA A 91 7.70 0.50 -14.47
N GLY A 92 8.64 1.43 -14.68
CA GLY A 92 8.78 2.19 -15.92
C GLY A 92 9.22 1.36 -17.11
N GLU A 93 10.07 0.36 -16.89
CA GLU A 93 10.65 -0.52 -17.92
C GLU A 93 9.86 -1.79 -18.19
N LEU A 94 8.94 -2.18 -17.26
CA LEU A 94 8.15 -3.38 -17.39
C LEU A 94 7.27 -3.33 -18.65
N GLN A 95 7.28 -4.42 -19.41
CA GLN A 95 6.50 -4.58 -20.63
C GLN A 95 5.49 -5.72 -20.49
N THR A 96 4.39 -5.61 -21.19
CA THR A 96 3.43 -6.73 -21.36
C THR A 96 4.14 -7.96 -21.91
N GLY A 97 3.85 -9.13 -21.35
CA GLY A 97 4.50 -10.40 -21.64
C GLY A 97 5.74 -10.72 -20.80
N ALA A 98 6.25 -9.75 -20.02
CA ALA A 98 7.41 -9.97 -19.16
C ALA A 98 7.08 -10.89 -17.97
N GLY A 99 8.03 -11.77 -17.62
CA GLY A 99 7.95 -12.58 -16.40
C GLY A 99 8.21 -11.73 -15.16
N VAL A 100 7.39 -11.88 -14.12
CA VAL A 100 7.55 -11.20 -12.83
C VAL A 100 7.62 -12.23 -11.72
N MET A 101 8.61 -12.09 -10.85
CA MET A 101 8.77 -12.94 -9.67
C MET A 101 8.48 -12.14 -8.41
N PHE A 102 7.72 -12.75 -7.48
CA PHE A 102 7.37 -12.10 -6.21
C PHE A 102 7.13 -13.13 -5.11
N LYS A 103 7.26 -12.71 -3.85
CA LYS A 103 6.79 -13.51 -2.71
C LYS A 103 5.28 -13.49 -2.67
N ALA A 104 4.67 -14.64 -2.30
CA ALA A 104 3.23 -14.73 -2.09
C ALA A 104 2.71 -13.61 -1.19
N PRO A 105 1.42 -13.22 -1.34
CA PRO A 105 0.82 -12.18 -0.52
C PRO A 105 0.98 -12.47 0.97
N GLU A 106 1.37 -11.45 1.73
CA GLU A 106 1.60 -11.55 3.17
C GLU A 106 1.23 -10.23 3.87
N GLY A 107 1.10 -10.29 5.20
CA GLY A 107 0.97 -9.10 6.05
C GLY A 107 -0.23 -9.15 6.98
N GLY A 108 -0.15 -8.38 8.08
CA GLY A 108 -1.22 -8.28 9.08
C GLY A 108 -2.00 -6.95 9.03
N PHE A 109 -1.83 -6.17 7.97
CA PHE A 109 -2.56 -4.92 7.78
C PHE A 109 -3.87 -5.18 7.05
N THR A 110 -4.80 -5.84 7.74
CA THR A 110 -6.10 -6.26 7.18
C THR A 110 -7.24 -5.73 8.04
N VAL A 111 -8.44 -5.66 7.48
CA VAL A 111 -9.63 -5.21 8.21
C VAL A 111 -9.97 -6.14 9.37
N ARG A 112 -10.48 -5.58 10.45
CA ARG A 112 -11.04 -6.32 11.58
C ARG A 112 -12.54 -6.44 11.40
N GLU A 113 -13.03 -7.63 11.15
CA GLU A 113 -14.45 -7.91 10.92
C GLU A 113 -15.35 -7.49 12.10
N SER A 114 -14.80 -7.50 13.32
CA SER A 114 -15.55 -7.13 14.53
C SER A 114 -15.65 -5.62 14.76
N ALA A 115 -15.04 -4.77 13.91
CA ALA A 115 -15.12 -3.32 14.06
C ALA A 115 -16.49 -2.80 13.65
N ALA A 116 -17.04 -1.87 14.45
CA ALA A 116 -18.31 -1.21 14.14
C ALA A 116 -18.21 -0.17 13.01
N GLY A 117 -17.00 0.28 12.71
CA GLY A 117 -16.67 1.19 11.62
C GLY A 117 -15.18 1.18 11.33
N HIS A 118 -14.77 1.80 10.22
CA HIS A 118 -13.40 1.80 9.76
C HIS A 118 -12.98 3.21 9.35
N LEU A 119 -11.83 3.65 9.85
CA LEU A 119 -11.20 4.92 9.48
C LEU A 119 -9.83 4.63 8.85
N PHE A 120 -9.63 5.04 7.60
CA PHE A 120 -8.37 4.91 6.89
C PHE A 120 -7.68 6.26 6.79
N VAL A 121 -6.42 6.36 7.19
CA VAL A 121 -5.68 7.62 7.22
C VAL A 121 -4.28 7.42 6.65
N GLY A 122 -3.94 8.17 5.60
CA GLY A 122 -2.62 8.06 5.00
C GLY A 122 -2.41 9.01 3.84
N GLU A 123 -1.32 8.78 3.12
CA GLU A 123 -1.04 9.50 1.87
C GLU A 123 -1.09 8.56 0.67
N GLU A 124 -0.84 9.07 -0.54
CA GLU A 124 -1.07 8.32 -1.79
C GLU A 124 -0.51 6.90 -1.80
N THR A 125 0.63 6.62 -1.15
CA THR A 125 1.19 5.25 -1.15
C THR A 125 0.30 4.25 -0.40
N ALA A 126 -0.55 4.73 0.51
CA ALA A 126 -1.50 3.91 1.26
C ALA A 126 -2.80 3.65 0.48
N SER A 127 -3.10 4.44 -0.54
CA SER A 127 -4.36 4.40 -1.30
C SER A 127 -4.68 3.01 -1.86
N VAL A 128 -3.66 2.28 -2.30
CA VAL A 128 -3.82 0.92 -2.87
C VAL A 128 -4.38 -0.04 -1.82
N ALA A 129 -3.75 -0.08 -0.64
CA ALA A 129 -4.22 -0.93 0.45
C ALA A 129 -5.62 -0.50 0.92
N PHE A 130 -5.85 0.80 1.06
CA PHE A 130 -7.13 1.34 1.50
C PHE A 130 -8.25 1.01 0.52
N GLY A 131 -8.02 1.16 -0.79
CA GLY A 131 -9.00 0.81 -1.81
C GLY A 131 -9.37 -0.67 -1.78
N ALA A 132 -8.39 -1.56 -1.67
CA ALA A 132 -8.63 -2.99 -1.53
C ALA A 132 -9.43 -3.33 -0.26
N MET A 133 -9.04 -2.72 0.88
CA MET A 133 -9.72 -2.94 2.16
C MET A 133 -11.14 -2.39 2.15
N MET A 134 -11.35 -1.16 1.66
CA MET A 134 -12.69 -0.53 1.63
C MET A 134 -13.66 -1.30 0.73
N ARG A 135 -13.24 -1.80 -0.41
CA ARG A 135 -14.08 -2.65 -1.28
C ARG A 135 -14.55 -3.95 -0.61
N SER A 136 -13.81 -4.46 0.37
CA SER A 136 -14.19 -5.67 1.09
C SER A 136 -15.18 -5.44 2.23
N LEU A 137 -15.54 -4.19 2.52
CA LEU A 137 -16.38 -3.83 3.66
C LEU A 137 -17.84 -3.68 3.26
N ASN A 138 -18.73 -4.14 4.13
CA ASN A 138 -20.18 -3.92 4.03
C ASN A 138 -20.70 -2.91 5.07
N GLY A 139 -19.80 -2.26 5.82
CA GLY A 139 -20.13 -1.38 6.93
C GLY A 139 -19.58 0.05 6.76
N PRO A 140 -19.81 0.92 7.76
CA PRO A 140 -19.34 2.30 7.71
C PRO A 140 -17.81 2.38 7.56
N ALA A 141 -17.36 3.05 6.52
CA ALA A 141 -15.96 3.28 6.26
C ALA A 141 -15.72 4.71 5.79
N ARG A 142 -14.69 5.34 6.30
CA ARG A 142 -14.25 6.67 5.90
C ARG A 142 -12.75 6.67 5.68
N ALA A 143 -12.28 7.37 4.66
CA ALA A 143 -10.86 7.57 4.42
C ALA A 143 -10.50 9.06 4.42
N VAL A 144 -9.30 9.38 4.90
CA VAL A 144 -8.65 10.67 4.74
C VAL A 144 -7.31 10.42 4.08
N VAL A 145 -7.17 10.83 2.84
CA VAL A 145 -5.99 10.53 2.03
C VAL A 145 -5.38 11.83 1.50
N GLU A 146 -4.11 12.04 1.82
CA GLU A 146 -3.35 13.17 1.29
C GLU A 146 -2.64 12.76 0.00
N VAL A 147 -2.70 13.59 -1.04
CA VAL A 147 -2.02 13.36 -2.33
C VAL A 147 -1.18 14.57 -2.71
N GLY A 148 -0.08 14.33 -3.42
CA GLY A 148 0.75 15.40 -3.98
C GLY A 148 0.10 16.08 -5.18
N ASP A 149 -0.59 15.32 -5.99
CA ASP A 149 -1.30 15.79 -7.18
C ASP A 149 -2.71 15.17 -7.21
N PRO A 150 -3.77 15.94 -7.51
CA PRO A 150 -5.11 15.39 -7.69
C PRO A 150 -5.21 14.26 -8.71
N ALA A 151 -4.32 14.23 -9.71
CA ALA A 151 -4.25 13.16 -10.70
C ALA A 151 -3.82 11.81 -10.09
N ASP A 152 -3.20 11.81 -8.90
CA ASP A 152 -2.81 10.59 -8.19
C ASP A 152 -3.94 9.98 -7.34
N ARG A 153 -5.13 10.56 -7.33
CA ARG A 153 -6.28 10.01 -6.62
C ARG A 153 -6.74 8.72 -7.29
N LEU A 154 -6.69 7.62 -6.56
CA LEU A 154 -7.22 6.34 -7.03
C LEU A 154 -8.76 6.30 -6.93
N PRO A 155 -9.44 5.50 -7.75
CA PRO A 155 -10.89 5.34 -7.71
C PRO A 155 -11.32 4.48 -6.52
N ILE A 156 -11.19 5.03 -5.31
CA ILE A 156 -11.62 4.38 -4.06
C ILE A 156 -13.09 4.71 -3.85
N GLU A 157 -13.93 3.68 -3.80
CA GLU A 157 -15.36 3.85 -3.55
C GLU A 157 -15.64 4.16 -2.08
N GLY A 158 -16.63 5.03 -1.83
CA GLY A 158 -17.11 5.36 -0.49
C GLY A 158 -16.78 6.79 -0.04
N ASP A 159 -16.78 7.02 1.28
CA ASP A 159 -16.52 8.34 1.90
C ASP A 159 -15.02 8.59 1.98
N VAL A 160 -14.46 9.27 0.99
CA VAL A 160 -13.03 9.60 0.91
C VAL A 160 -12.82 11.10 0.87
N ALA A 161 -12.22 11.64 1.93
CA ALA A 161 -11.73 13.01 1.97
C ALA A 161 -10.31 13.07 1.38
N TRP A 162 -10.18 13.65 0.20
CA TRP A 162 -8.90 13.87 -0.46
C TRP A 162 -8.32 15.23 -0.06
N LEU A 163 -7.08 15.23 0.40
CA LEU A 163 -6.34 16.43 0.76
C LEU A 163 -5.21 16.65 -0.23
N ASP A 164 -5.16 17.82 -0.86
CA ASP A 164 -4.11 18.17 -1.80
C ASP A 164 -2.98 18.91 -1.05
N ARG A 165 -1.79 18.32 -1.03
CA ARG A 165 -0.60 18.98 -0.44
C ARG A 165 0.23 19.74 -1.46
N GLY A 166 -0.01 19.53 -2.76
CA GLY A 166 0.81 20.10 -3.82
C GLY A 166 2.26 19.61 -3.73
N ALA A 167 3.20 20.53 -3.92
CA ALA A 167 4.64 20.23 -3.87
C ALA A 167 5.20 20.00 -2.44
N ALA A 168 4.38 20.14 -1.38
CA ALA A 168 4.83 19.90 -0.02
C ALA A 168 5.16 18.40 0.18
N SER A 169 6.08 18.12 1.11
CA SER A 169 6.42 16.74 1.47
C SER A 169 5.29 16.08 2.27
N ALA A 170 5.06 14.78 2.06
CA ALA A 170 4.21 13.97 2.93
C ALA A 170 4.86 13.66 4.29
N PHE A 171 6.14 13.99 4.45
CA PHE A 171 6.87 13.81 5.70
C PHE A 171 6.36 14.77 6.78
N ASP A 172 5.94 14.23 7.94
CA ASP A 172 5.44 14.98 9.11
C ASP A 172 4.25 15.89 8.76
N SER A 173 3.29 15.37 7.98
CA SER A 173 2.13 16.13 7.53
C SER A 173 1.23 16.58 8.69
N LYS A 174 1.26 17.88 8.98
CA LYS A 174 0.34 18.50 9.95
C LYS A 174 -1.08 18.56 9.39
N ARG A 175 -1.23 18.78 8.08
CA ARG A 175 -2.53 18.84 7.39
C ARG A 175 -3.33 17.55 7.58
N LEU A 176 -2.67 16.39 7.47
CA LEU A 176 -3.34 15.11 7.66
C LEU A 176 -3.81 14.94 9.12
N VAL A 177 -3.00 15.37 10.09
CA VAL A 177 -3.38 15.37 11.52
C VAL A 177 -4.56 16.31 11.80
N GLU A 178 -4.54 17.51 11.24
CA GLU A 178 -5.61 18.51 11.37
C GLU A 178 -6.92 18.01 10.76
N ALA A 179 -6.85 17.37 9.58
CA ALA A 179 -8.03 16.77 8.97
C ALA A 179 -8.63 15.66 9.84
N VAL A 180 -7.80 14.83 10.45
CA VAL A 180 -8.27 13.79 11.40
C VAL A 180 -8.83 14.40 12.66
N ALA A 181 -8.26 15.50 13.12
CA ALA A 181 -8.75 16.24 14.29
C ALA A 181 -10.17 16.81 14.08
N SER A 182 -10.47 17.23 12.85
CA SER A 182 -11.77 17.79 12.47
C SER A 182 -12.85 16.74 12.19
N LEU A 183 -12.50 15.45 12.16
CA LEU A 183 -13.48 14.41 11.88
C LEU A 183 -14.53 14.28 12.98
N GLU A 184 -15.80 14.36 12.59
CA GLU A 184 -16.95 14.14 13.45
C GLU A 184 -17.77 12.93 12.97
N GLY A 185 -18.69 12.46 13.81
CA GLY A 185 -19.65 11.42 13.46
C GLY A 185 -19.07 10.03 13.24
N LEU A 186 -17.89 9.73 13.80
CA LEU A 186 -17.34 8.38 13.78
C LEU A 186 -18.11 7.47 14.71
N THR A 187 -18.49 6.29 14.22
CA THR A 187 -19.19 5.27 14.99
C THR A 187 -18.35 4.82 16.19
N PRO A 188 -18.90 4.72 17.41
CA PRO A 188 -18.19 4.10 18.52
C PRO A 188 -17.74 2.67 18.19
N GLY A 189 -16.49 2.33 18.50
CA GLY A 189 -15.90 1.03 18.10
C GLY A 189 -15.28 1.03 16.69
N THR A 190 -15.13 2.21 16.07
CA THR A 190 -14.37 2.37 14.83
C THR A 190 -12.89 2.00 15.05
N VAL A 191 -12.31 1.24 14.12
CA VAL A 191 -10.88 0.93 14.08
C VAL A 191 -10.20 1.84 13.05
N ALA A 192 -9.09 2.48 13.46
CA ALA A 192 -8.26 3.28 12.57
C ALA A 192 -7.14 2.45 11.94
N TYR A 193 -6.97 2.57 10.63
CA TYR A 193 -5.89 2.00 9.83
C TYR A 193 -5.04 3.14 9.28
N ILE A 194 -3.82 3.26 9.78
CA ILE A 194 -2.92 4.37 9.48
C ILE A 194 -1.73 3.82 8.70
N ALA A 195 -1.50 4.31 7.47
CA ALA A 195 -0.40 3.84 6.64
C ALA A 195 0.22 4.98 5.79
N GLY A 196 1.44 4.74 5.30
CA GLY A 196 2.19 5.71 4.50
C GLY A 196 3.50 6.14 5.17
N GLU A 197 3.81 7.44 5.18
CA GLU A 197 5.04 7.97 5.76
C GLU A 197 5.09 7.77 7.28
N ALA A 198 6.22 7.27 7.78
CA ALA A 198 6.36 6.80 9.18
C ALA A 198 6.10 7.86 10.24
N LYS A 199 6.64 9.08 10.08
CA LYS A 199 6.50 10.16 11.08
C LYS A 199 5.08 10.69 11.10
N THR A 200 4.46 10.85 9.94
CA THR A 200 3.05 11.21 9.79
C THR A 200 2.14 10.16 10.41
N CYS A 201 2.39 8.88 10.16
CA CYS A 201 1.66 7.78 10.82
C CYS A 201 1.73 7.87 12.35
N GLN A 202 2.93 8.16 12.91
CA GLN A 202 3.09 8.30 14.35
C GLN A 202 2.41 9.56 14.91
N ALA A 203 2.37 10.66 14.14
CA ALA A 203 1.68 11.89 14.54
C ALA A 203 0.16 11.67 14.61
N VAL A 204 -0.43 11.06 13.57
CA VAL A 204 -1.86 10.70 13.56
C VAL A 204 -2.21 9.75 14.70
N LYS A 205 -1.41 8.69 14.89
CA LYS A 205 -1.60 7.75 16.01
C LYS A 205 -1.57 8.47 17.37
N ARG A 206 -0.60 9.36 17.60
CA ARG A 206 -0.48 10.12 18.85
C ARG A 206 -1.71 10.97 19.07
N HIS A 207 -2.19 11.68 18.06
CA HIS A 207 -3.41 12.48 18.10
C HIS A 207 -4.62 11.64 18.51
N LEU A 208 -4.87 10.50 17.85
CA LEU A 208 -5.98 9.61 18.20
C LEU A 208 -5.90 9.09 19.63
N LEU A 209 -4.69 8.69 20.09
CA LEU A 209 -4.49 8.16 21.45
C LEU A 209 -4.69 9.21 22.53
N HIS A 210 -4.02 10.36 22.40
CA HIS A 210 -3.87 11.31 23.52
C HIS A 210 -4.88 12.44 23.49
N GLU A 211 -5.31 12.87 22.31
CA GLU A 211 -6.24 14.00 22.18
C GLU A 211 -7.67 13.53 21.96
N ARG A 212 -7.87 12.40 21.26
CA ARG A 212 -9.21 11.83 21.05
C ARG A 212 -9.54 10.63 21.96
N GLY A 213 -8.62 10.18 22.79
CA GLY A 213 -8.83 9.11 23.77
C GLY A 213 -9.11 7.72 23.18
N TRP A 214 -8.69 7.45 21.94
CA TRP A 214 -8.91 6.16 21.32
C TRP A 214 -8.15 5.05 22.02
N PRO A 215 -8.77 3.87 22.22
CA PRO A 215 -8.05 2.71 22.74
C PRO A 215 -6.93 2.30 21.77
N ARG A 216 -5.75 2.00 22.32
CA ARG A 216 -4.58 1.57 21.50
C ARG A 216 -4.89 0.37 20.62
N ARG A 217 -5.76 -0.54 21.10
CA ARG A 217 -6.15 -1.74 20.33
C ARG A 217 -6.94 -1.39 19.07
N ASP A 218 -7.60 -0.24 19.01
CA ASP A 218 -8.42 0.18 17.88
C ASP A 218 -7.63 1.03 16.86
N ILE A 219 -6.29 1.06 16.99
CA ILE A 219 -5.40 1.78 16.08
C ILE A 219 -4.37 0.81 15.51
N VAL A 220 -4.47 0.54 14.21
CA VAL A 220 -3.54 -0.29 13.44
C VAL A 220 -2.63 0.63 12.63
N VAL A 221 -1.32 0.50 12.77
CA VAL A 221 -0.35 1.36 12.07
C VAL A 221 0.60 0.50 11.26
N LYS A 222 0.75 0.83 9.98
CA LYS A 222 1.69 0.21 9.05
C LYS A 222 2.44 1.27 8.27
N PRO A 223 3.61 1.73 8.73
CA PRO A 223 4.46 2.62 7.94
C PRO A 223 4.94 1.92 6.68
N PHE A 224 4.92 2.61 5.53
CA PHE A 224 5.37 2.10 4.25
C PHE A 224 6.73 2.62 3.86
N TRP A 225 7.05 3.86 4.27
CA TRP A 225 8.32 4.48 3.96
C TRP A 225 8.71 5.57 4.96
N THR A 226 9.95 5.99 4.90
CA THR A 226 10.47 7.18 5.58
C THR A 226 11.64 7.75 4.76
N PRO A 227 11.84 9.07 4.73
CA PRO A 227 12.94 9.67 3.99
C PRO A 227 14.29 9.08 4.39
N GLY A 228 15.15 8.82 3.40
CA GLY A 228 16.51 8.35 3.62
C GLY A 228 16.67 6.86 3.97
N ARG A 229 15.59 6.09 4.09
CA ARG A 229 15.66 4.63 4.28
C ARG A 229 15.19 3.87 3.04
N ARG A 230 15.88 2.77 2.76
CA ARG A 230 15.51 1.83 1.70
C ARG A 230 14.75 0.67 2.33
N GLY A 231 13.44 0.64 2.10
CA GLY A 231 12.55 -0.38 2.68
C GLY A 231 12.20 -0.11 4.14
N MET A 232 11.03 -0.59 4.54
CA MET A 232 10.56 -0.63 5.93
C MET A 232 10.11 -2.08 6.17
N ASP A 233 10.96 -2.85 6.81
CA ASP A 233 10.64 -4.21 7.28
C ASP A 233 10.00 -4.18 8.67
#